data_86778fc7234abaea2c8069673ea7fc2a
#
_entry.id   86778fc7234abaea2c8069673ea7fc2a
#
_cell.length_a   1.000
_cell.length_b   1.000
_cell.length_c   1.000
_cell.angle_alpha   90.00
_cell.angle_beta   90.00
_cell.angle_gamma   90.00
#
_symmetry.space_group_name_H-M   'P 1'
#
loop_
_entity.id
_entity.type
_entity.pdbx_description
1 polymer ?
#
loop_
_entity_poly.entity_id
_entity_poly.type
_entity_poly.pdbx_seq_one_letter_code
_entity_poly.pdbx_strand_id
1 'polypeptide(L)'
;FCIIRSEGWVRVNNALWTNCLQRLEQELSDQQLNTWIRPLQVREDNHQLTLLAPNRFVLDWVKQNFRDKIETILLEVSRDDDVNLLLEIGTQSSPAKPVPATESPVKPQPAPPQKSAPITDFGIPTKVAKPRQAIDSNLNPAFTFESFVEGKSNQLAKAASQQVAENPGEAYNPLFLYGGVGLGKTHLMHAVGNMMLKHHPDAKVVYLHSERFVGHMIKALQHNAIDAFKQYYRSLDCMLIDDIQFFAGKERSQEEFFHTFNALLEGGHQIILTCDRYPKEVDGLEERLRSRFGWGLPVCIEPPELETR
;
A
#
# COMPACT_ATOMS: atom_id res chain seq x y z
N PHE A 1 -16.13 -0.77 53.25
CA PHE A 1 -15.37 -1.91 52.66
C PHE A 1 -15.99 -2.30 51.35
N CYS A 2 -15.58 -1.65 50.28
CA CYS A 2 -15.87 -2.09 48.91
C CYS A 2 -14.53 -2.18 48.21
N ILE A 3 -14.14 -3.40 47.87
CA ILE A 3 -13.00 -3.68 47.00
C ILE A 3 -13.48 -3.56 45.57
N ILE A 4 -13.13 -2.47 44.92
CA ILE A 4 -13.29 -2.32 43.46
C ILE A 4 -12.01 -2.83 42.85
N ARG A 5 -12.05 -4.00 42.22
CA ARG A 5 -11.02 -4.45 41.28
C ARG A 5 -11.10 -3.60 40.01
N SER A 6 -10.17 -2.69 39.88
CA SER A 6 -9.93 -1.95 38.64
C SER A 6 -9.25 -2.89 37.65
N GLU A 7 -9.94 -3.26 36.59
CA GLU A 7 -9.30 -3.87 35.42
C GLU A 7 -8.43 -2.81 34.74
N GLY A 8 -7.12 -2.98 34.93
CA GLY A 8 -6.13 -2.06 34.39
C GLY A 8 -6.07 -2.15 32.86
N TRP A 9 -6.24 -1.02 32.23
CA TRP A 9 -5.77 -0.79 30.88
C TRP A 9 -4.25 -0.96 30.88
N VAL A 10 -3.75 -2.03 30.29
CA VAL A 10 -2.31 -2.23 30.04
C VAL A 10 -1.90 -1.17 29.03
N ARG A 11 -1.38 -0.05 29.51
CA ARG A 11 -0.56 0.84 28.70
C ARG A 11 0.69 0.05 28.35
N VAL A 12 0.79 -0.37 27.10
CA VAL A 12 2.05 -0.91 26.55
C VAL A 12 3.06 0.23 26.62
N ASN A 13 3.98 0.11 27.56
CA ASN A 13 5.00 1.12 27.83
C ASN A 13 6.14 0.88 26.80
N ASN A 14 6.04 1.42 25.60
CA ASN A 14 7.05 1.29 24.53
C ASN A 14 8.30 2.16 24.80
N ALA A 15 8.65 2.38 26.08
CA ALA A 15 9.75 3.27 26.43
C ALA A 15 11.11 2.77 25.91
N LEU A 16 11.32 1.46 25.93
CA LEU A 16 12.55 0.84 25.47
C LEU A 16 12.72 1.03 23.95
N TRP A 17 11.69 0.72 23.18
CA TRP A 17 11.73 0.89 21.74
C TRP A 17 11.84 2.36 21.30
N THR A 18 11.18 3.28 22.00
CA THR A 18 11.29 4.71 21.70
C THR A 18 12.73 5.21 21.85
N ASN A 19 13.43 4.77 22.89
CA ASN A 19 14.84 5.09 23.10
C ASN A 19 15.73 4.45 22.02
N CYS A 20 15.44 3.19 21.62
CA CYS A 20 16.13 2.53 20.50
C CYS A 20 15.94 3.29 19.20
N LEU A 21 14.72 3.75 18.89
CA LEU A 21 14.44 4.53 17.70
C LEU A 21 15.25 5.83 17.65
N GLN A 22 15.34 6.56 18.76
CA GLN A 22 16.15 7.78 18.83
C GLN A 22 17.63 7.54 18.55
N ARG A 23 18.16 6.38 18.95
CA ARG A 23 19.55 6.00 18.62
C ARG A 23 19.67 5.58 17.16
N LEU A 24 18.74 4.80 16.66
CA LEU A 24 18.71 4.40 15.25
C LEU A 24 18.60 5.62 14.32
N GLU A 25 17.87 6.68 14.71
CA GLU A 25 17.77 7.94 13.97
C GLU A 25 19.11 8.70 13.85
N GLN A 26 20.05 8.46 14.76
CA GLN A 26 21.38 9.06 14.69
C GLN A 26 22.34 8.25 13.80
N GLU A 27 22.06 6.97 13.56
CA GLU A 27 22.97 6.05 12.89
C GLU A 27 22.50 5.58 11.51
N LEU A 28 21.21 5.71 11.22
CA LEU A 28 20.61 5.31 9.95
C LEU A 28 20.17 6.54 9.18
N SER A 29 20.20 6.43 7.84
CA SER A 29 19.59 7.47 7.02
C SER A 29 18.06 7.49 7.20
N ASP A 30 17.44 8.65 6.97
CA ASP A 30 15.98 8.81 7.02
C ASP A 30 15.27 7.81 6.11
N GLN A 31 15.86 7.49 4.96
CA GLN A 31 15.35 6.49 4.03
C GLN A 31 15.32 5.09 4.66
N GLN A 32 16.39 4.67 5.29
CA GLN A 32 16.47 3.36 5.95
C GLN A 32 15.48 3.25 7.10
N LEU A 33 15.37 4.31 7.90
CA LEU A 33 14.40 4.39 9.00
C LEU A 33 12.97 4.30 8.50
N ASN A 34 12.61 5.13 7.53
CA ASN A 34 11.25 5.22 7.02
C ASN A 34 10.82 3.95 6.28
N THR A 35 11.75 3.30 5.56
CA THR A 35 11.44 2.11 4.77
C THR A 35 11.43 0.83 5.61
N TRP A 36 12.34 0.68 6.58
CA TRP A 36 12.58 -0.61 7.24
C TRP A 36 12.21 -0.65 8.71
N ILE A 37 12.43 0.46 9.44
CA ILE A 37 12.28 0.50 10.89
C ILE A 37 10.91 1.03 11.31
N ARG A 38 10.46 2.15 10.76
CA ARG A 38 9.15 2.75 11.09
C ARG A 38 7.93 1.89 10.75
N PRO A 39 7.94 1.03 9.70
CA PRO A 39 6.84 0.11 9.44
C PRO A 39 6.68 -1.02 10.46
N LEU A 40 7.71 -1.27 11.29
CA LEU A 40 7.66 -2.31 12.32
C LEU A 40 6.69 -1.90 13.44
N GLN A 41 5.83 -2.84 13.81
CA GLN A 41 5.02 -2.71 15.03
C GLN A 41 5.77 -3.38 16.18
N VAL A 42 5.56 -2.88 17.39
CA VAL A 42 6.34 -3.31 18.54
C VAL A 42 5.43 -3.86 19.62
N ARG A 43 5.82 -5.01 20.16
CA ARG A 43 5.26 -5.57 21.38
C ARG A 43 6.41 -5.72 22.39
N GLU A 44 6.26 -5.10 23.53
CA GLU A 44 7.21 -5.16 24.63
C GLU A 44 6.58 -5.97 25.77
N ASP A 45 7.11 -7.14 26.03
CA ASP A 45 6.73 -8.01 27.15
C ASP A 45 7.96 -8.23 28.04
N ASN A 46 7.79 -8.32 29.36
CA ASN A 46 8.84 -8.48 30.35
C ASN A 46 10.09 -9.21 29.83
N HIS A 47 11.18 -8.47 29.49
CA HIS A 47 12.45 -8.96 28.92
C HIS A 47 12.44 -9.43 27.46
N GLN A 48 11.33 -9.23 26.73
CA GLN A 48 11.26 -9.59 25.31
C GLN A 48 10.73 -8.44 24.48
N LEU A 49 11.49 -8.03 23.47
CA LEU A 49 11.05 -7.06 22.46
C LEU A 49 10.71 -7.81 21.17
N THR A 50 9.43 -7.83 20.82
CA THR A 50 8.98 -8.44 19.57
C THR A 50 8.70 -7.34 18.55
N LEU A 51 9.43 -7.34 17.44
CA LEU A 51 9.20 -6.49 16.30
C LEU A 51 8.38 -7.24 15.25
N LEU A 52 7.20 -6.73 14.95
CA LEU A 52 6.27 -7.30 14.00
C LEU A 52 6.44 -6.61 12.65
N ALA A 53 6.96 -7.33 11.68
CA ALA A 53 7.10 -6.84 10.31
C ALA A 53 5.77 -6.99 9.54
N PRO A 54 5.41 -6.02 8.69
CA PRO A 54 4.16 -6.05 7.93
C PRO A 54 4.11 -7.18 6.89
N ASN A 55 5.26 -7.68 6.44
CA ASN A 55 5.38 -8.79 5.49
C ASN A 55 6.72 -9.51 5.65
N ARG A 56 6.84 -10.66 4.97
CA ARG A 56 8.03 -11.52 5.05
C ARG A 56 9.30 -10.82 4.53
N PHE A 57 9.17 -9.98 3.51
CA PHE A 57 10.31 -9.29 2.93
C PHE A 57 10.94 -8.29 3.90
N VAL A 58 10.11 -7.43 4.53
CA VAL A 58 10.59 -6.50 5.56
C VAL A 58 11.24 -7.28 6.71
N LEU A 59 10.64 -8.41 7.10
CA LEU A 59 11.21 -9.29 8.12
C LEU A 59 12.60 -9.78 7.74
N ASP A 60 12.72 -10.38 6.54
CA ASP A 60 13.98 -10.99 6.07
C ASP A 60 15.06 -9.91 5.87
N TRP A 61 14.69 -8.75 5.31
CA TRP A 61 15.60 -7.63 5.12
C TRP A 61 16.10 -7.04 6.45
N VAL A 62 15.20 -6.81 7.41
CA VAL A 62 15.57 -6.30 8.75
C VAL A 62 16.45 -7.31 9.47
N LYS A 63 16.15 -8.61 9.35
CA LYS A 63 17.00 -9.68 9.91
C LYS A 63 18.40 -9.69 9.33
N GLN A 64 18.54 -9.48 8.03
CA GLN A 64 19.85 -9.54 7.36
C GLN A 64 20.70 -8.29 7.55
N ASN A 65 20.07 -7.10 7.61
CA ASN A 65 20.81 -5.84 7.53
C ASN A 65 20.79 -5.02 8.82
N PHE A 66 19.81 -5.22 9.70
CA PHE A 66 19.61 -4.36 10.87
C PHE A 66 19.51 -5.11 12.21
N ARG A 67 19.42 -6.44 12.19
CA ARG A 67 19.28 -7.24 13.40
C ARG A 67 20.37 -6.97 14.41
N ASP A 68 21.63 -7.15 14.00
CA ASP A 68 22.81 -7.00 14.89
C ASP A 68 22.88 -5.57 15.44
N LYS A 69 22.52 -4.59 14.62
CA LYS A 69 22.51 -3.18 15.01
C LYS A 69 21.41 -2.88 16.04
N ILE A 70 20.22 -3.41 15.82
CA ILE A 70 19.09 -3.27 16.75
C ILE A 70 19.42 -3.97 18.08
N GLU A 71 20.00 -5.17 18.05
CA GLU A 71 20.42 -5.90 19.25
C GLU A 71 21.49 -5.14 20.04
N THR A 72 22.48 -4.56 19.37
CA THR A 72 23.53 -3.75 20.02
C THR A 72 22.92 -2.54 20.72
N ILE A 73 22.07 -1.79 20.04
CA ILE A 73 21.42 -0.61 20.62
C ILE A 73 20.46 -1.00 21.75
N LEU A 74 19.78 -2.14 21.64
CA LEU A 74 18.93 -2.67 22.70
C LEU A 74 19.71 -2.96 23.98
N LEU A 75 20.86 -3.60 23.88
CA LEU A 75 21.75 -3.88 25.02
C LEU A 75 22.28 -2.59 25.65
N GLU A 76 22.58 -1.56 24.86
CA GLU A 76 23.02 -0.25 25.37
C GLU A 76 21.92 0.50 26.12
N VAL A 77 20.66 0.38 25.65
CA VAL A 77 19.52 1.14 26.18
C VAL A 77 18.84 0.43 27.35
N SER A 78 18.79 -0.90 27.35
CA SER A 78 18.06 -1.67 28.37
C SER A 78 18.75 -1.71 29.73
N ARG A 79 20.08 -1.50 29.82
CA ARG A 79 20.90 -1.72 31.02
C ARG A 79 20.72 -3.12 31.63
N ASP A 80 20.01 -4.00 30.99
CA ASP A 80 19.76 -5.39 31.39
C ASP A 80 20.30 -6.31 30.32
N ASP A 81 21.15 -7.24 30.65
CA ASP A 81 21.77 -8.20 29.72
C ASP A 81 20.80 -9.27 29.21
N ASP A 82 19.52 -9.21 29.61
CA ASP A 82 18.52 -10.28 29.35
C ASP A 82 17.38 -9.87 28.42
N VAL A 83 17.51 -8.82 27.60
CA VAL A 83 16.47 -8.45 26.64
C VAL A 83 16.62 -9.25 25.35
N ASN A 84 15.62 -10.08 25.04
CA ASN A 84 15.61 -10.91 23.84
C ASN A 84 14.84 -10.21 22.71
N LEU A 85 15.48 -10.07 21.54
CA LEU A 85 14.86 -9.51 20.33
C LEU A 85 14.22 -10.62 19.49
N LEU A 86 12.90 -10.55 19.30
CA LEU A 86 12.16 -11.43 18.40
C LEU A 86 11.66 -10.64 17.17
N LEU A 87 11.82 -11.22 16.01
CA LEU A 87 11.35 -10.65 14.73
C LEU A 87 10.34 -11.61 14.11
N GLU A 88 9.07 -11.17 13.99
CA GLU A 88 7.95 -11.96 13.49
C GLU A 88 7.16 -11.22 12.41
N ILE A 89 6.36 -11.96 11.63
CA ILE A 89 5.38 -11.37 10.72
C ILE A 89 4.07 -11.20 11.48
N GLY A 90 3.51 -10.00 11.49
CA GLY A 90 2.20 -9.77 12.09
C GLY A 90 1.85 -8.31 12.25
N THR A 91 0.55 -8.08 12.49
CA THR A 91 0.01 -6.80 12.92
C THR A 91 -0.72 -7.03 14.25
N GLN A 92 -0.60 -6.10 15.20
CA GLN A 92 -1.41 -6.17 16.42
C GLN A 92 -2.89 -6.07 16.04
N SER A 93 -3.61 -7.19 16.11
CA SER A 93 -5.06 -7.17 16.02
C SER A 93 -5.63 -6.69 17.35
N SER A 94 -6.31 -5.55 17.34
CA SER A 94 -7.20 -5.14 18.44
C SER A 94 -8.30 -6.20 18.59
N PRO A 95 -8.68 -6.62 19.80
CA PRO A 95 -9.67 -7.66 19.96
C PRO A 95 -11.03 -7.18 19.46
N ALA A 96 -11.51 -7.78 18.38
CA ALA A 96 -12.87 -7.59 17.90
C ALA A 96 -13.85 -8.26 18.88
N LYS A 97 -14.86 -7.51 19.34
CA LYS A 97 -16.01 -8.05 20.08
C LYS A 97 -16.77 -9.05 19.20
N PRO A 98 -17.17 -10.20 19.73
CA PRO A 98 -17.96 -11.17 18.99
C PRO A 98 -19.39 -10.65 18.78
N VAL A 99 -19.82 -10.62 17.54
CA VAL A 99 -21.23 -10.44 17.16
C VAL A 99 -21.83 -11.83 16.97
N PRO A 100 -23.04 -12.12 17.51
CA PRO A 100 -23.63 -13.45 17.43
C PRO A 100 -24.09 -13.77 16.01
N ALA A 101 -23.76 -14.99 15.59
CA ALA A 101 -24.27 -15.59 14.37
C ALA A 101 -25.78 -15.83 14.48
N THR A 102 -26.53 -15.42 13.47
CA THR A 102 -27.88 -15.92 13.22
C THR A 102 -27.94 -16.46 11.80
N GLU A 103 -28.14 -17.75 11.73
CA GLU A 103 -28.33 -18.54 10.51
C GLU A 103 -29.67 -18.19 9.86
N SER A 104 -29.78 -18.15 8.54
CA SER A 104 -30.39 -19.18 7.69
C SER A 104 -30.59 -18.71 6.25
N PRO A 105 -30.56 -19.59 5.26
CA PRO A 105 -30.41 -19.24 3.85
C PRO A 105 -31.77 -19.10 3.17
N VAL A 106 -31.94 -18.00 2.44
CA VAL A 106 -33.06 -17.85 1.48
C VAL A 106 -32.49 -17.94 0.06
N LYS A 107 -32.89 -18.96 -0.68
CA LYS A 107 -32.67 -19.08 -2.12
C LYS A 107 -33.37 -17.96 -2.87
N PRO A 108 -32.72 -17.27 -3.82
CA PRO A 108 -33.44 -16.41 -4.75
C PRO A 108 -33.95 -17.21 -5.96
N GLN A 109 -35.22 -17.05 -6.27
CA GLN A 109 -35.82 -17.39 -7.56
C GLN A 109 -35.38 -16.40 -8.64
N PRO A 110 -35.24 -16.82 -9.91
CA PRO A 110 -34.85 -15.91 -10.98
C PRO A 110 -36.04 -15.07 -11.47
N ALA A 111 -35.85 -13.76 -11.50
CA ALA A 111 -36.76 -12.82 -12.16
C ALA A 111 -36.36 -12.62 -13.65
N PRO A 112 -37.31 -12.33 -14.56
CA PRO A 112 -37.08 -12.33 -16.00
C PRO A 112 -36.30 -11.09 -16.46
N PRO A 113 -35.62 -11.14 -17.63
CA PRO A 113 -34.70 -10.13 -18.07
C PRO A 113 -35.41 -8.86 -18.55
N GLN A 114 -35.14 -7.75 -17.90
CA GLN A 114 -35.47 -6.42 -18.45
C GLN A 114 -34.36 -5.99 -19.42
N LYS A 115 -34.78 -5.66 -20.64
CA LYS A 115 -33.94 -5.07 -21.69
C LYS A 115 -33.55 -3.64 -21.28
N SER A 116 -32.32 -3.43 -20.89
CA SER A 116 -31.74 -2.10 -20.74
C SER A 116 -31.05 -1.67 -22.03
N ALA A 117 -31.36 -0.47 -22.47
CA ALA A 117 -30.76 0.18 -23.64
C ALA A 117 -29.27 0.50 -23.40
N PRO A 118 -28.42 0.51 -24.42
CA PRO A 118 -26.99 0.76 -24.25
C PRO A 118 -26.74 2.23 -23.94
N ILE A 119 -26.09 2.48 -22.81
CA ILE A 119 -25.61 3.80 -22.40
C ILE A 119 -24.19 3.96 -22.96
N THR A 120 -24.06 4.87 -23.92
CA THR A 120 -22.78 5.23 -24.54
C THR A 120 -22.15 6.42 -23.83
N ASP A 121 -20.85 6.32 -23.65
CA ASP A 121 -19.88 7.39 -23.40
C ASP A 121 -19.50 7.72 -21.94
N PHE A 122 -18.80 6.76 -21.33
CA PHE A 122 -17.98 7.03 -20.13
C PHE A 122 -16.49 7.15 -20.44
N GLY A 123 -16.05 6.99 -21.69
CA GLY A 123 -14.65 6.71 -21.96
C GLY A 123 -14.17 5.38 -21.36
N ILE A 124 -15.11 4.60 -20.79
CA ILE A 124 -14.95 3.19 -20.42
C ILE A 124 -15.37 2.41 -21.66
N PRO A 125 -14.57 1.52 -22.22
CA PRO A 125 -14.91 0.77 -23.42
C PRO A 125 -16.07 -0.17 -23.14
N THR A 126 -17.31 0.26 -23.46
CA THR A 126 -18.49 -0.60 -23.48
C THR A 126 -18.74 -1.06 -24.90
N LYS A 127 -18.14 -2.19 -25.29
CA LYS A 127 -18.63 -2.98 -26.41
C LYS A 127 -18.51 -4.47 -26.11
N VAL A 128 -19.67 -5.10 -26.05
CA VAL A 128 -19.82 -6.55 -26.10
C VAL A 128 -19.43 -7.05 -27.50
N ALA A 129 -18.46 -7.95 -27.52
CA ALA A 129 -18.08 -8.84 -28.61
C ALA A 129 -17.61 -8.21 -29.93
N LYS A 130 -16.28 -7.97 -30.00
CA LYS A 130 -15.38 -8.31 -31.12
C LYS A 130 -13.93 -8.07 -30.70
N PRO A 131 -12.88 -8.52 -31.42
CA PRO A 131 -11.61 -8.91 -30.79
C PRO A 131 -11.01 -7.82 -29.89
N ARG A 132 -10.57 -8.25 -28.74
CA ARG A 132 -9.87 -7.52 -27.66
C ARG A 132 -9.40 -6.12 -28.06
N GLN A 133 -10.23 -5.10 -27.79
CA GLN A 133 -9.73 -3.72 -27.79
C GLN A 133 -8.76 -3.62 -26.59
N ALA A 134 -7.51 -3.30 -26.88
CA ALA A 134 -6.54 -2.96 -25.86
C ALA A 134 -7.14 -1.87 -24.97
N ILE A 135 -7.17 -2.10 -23.65
CA ILE A 135 -7.55 -1.07 -22.70
C ILE A 135 -6.52 0.06 -22.86
N ASP A 136 -7.00 1.30 -22.99
CA ASP A 136 -6.09 2.45 -23.00
C ASP A 136 -5.39 2.54 -21.65
N SER A 137 -4.11 2.19 -21.63
CA SER A 137 -3.32 2.14 -20.40
C SER A 137 -3.02 3.52 -19.83
N ASN A 138 -3.18 4.59 -20.62
CA ASN A 138 -2.76 5.97 -20.30
C ASN A 138 -1.27 6.07 -19.91
N LEU A 139 -0.45 5.12 -20.30
CA LEU A 139 0.99 5.15 -20.00
C LEU A 139 1.74 6.08 -20.96
N ASN A 140 2.73 6.78 -20.43
CA ASN A 140 3.70 7.49 -21.25
C ASN A 140 4.84 6.54 -21.65
N PRO A 141 4.99 6.20 -22.95
CA PRO A 141 6.01 5.25 -23.40
C PRO A 141 7.45 5.77 -23.24
N ALA A 142 7.64 7.07 -23.07
CA ALA A 142 8.97 7.65 -22.83
C ALA A 142 9.50 7.42 -21.42
N PHE A 143 8.62 7.09 -20.46
CA PHE A 143 9.01 6.84 -19.08
C PHE A 143 9.34 5.36 -18.91
N THR A 144 10.63 5.04 -19.00
CA THR A 144 11.17 3.68 -18.86
C THR A 144 12.23 3.63 -17.76
N PHE A 145 12.62 2.44 -17.34
CA PHE A 145 13.72 2.28 -16.37
C PHE A 145 15.06 2.72 -16.93
N GLU A 146 15.25 2.64 -18.25
CA GLU A 146 16.46 3.08 -18.94
C GLU A 146 16.55 4.61 -18.99
N SER A 147 15.42 5.31 -19.13
CA SER A 147 15.38 6.78 -19.14
C SER A 147 15.35 7.39 -17.74
N PHE A 148 15.19 6.57 -16.69
CA PHE A 148 15.16 7.03 -15.30
C PHE A 148 16.56 7.32 -14.78
N VAL A 149 16.79 8.55 -14.32
CA VAL A 149 18.08 8.95 -13.74
C VAL A 149 18.22 8.35 -12.34
N GLU A 150 19.15 7.39 -12.20
CA GLU A 150 19.42 6.72 -10.94
C GLU A 150 20.45 7.49 -10.12
N GLY A 151 20.19 7.57 -8.81
CA GLY A 151 21.11 8.10 -7.79
C GLY A 151 20.91 7.34 -6.49
N LYS A 152 21.78 7.55 -5.51
CA LYS A 152 21.70 6.86 -4.21
C LYS A 152 20.35 7.04 -3.53
N SER A 153 19.75 8.20 -3.66
CA SER A 153 18.48 8.59 -3.04
C SER A 153 17.24 7.88 -3.62
N ASN A 154 17.33 7.29 -4.82
CA ASN A 154 16.19 6.65 -5.51
C ASN A 154 16.48 5.21 -5.96
N GLN A 155 17.67 4.69 -5.70
CA GLN A 155 18.09 3.35 -6.11
C GLN A 155 17.16 2.26 -5.58
N LEU A 156 16.75 2.36 -4.31
CA LEU A 156 15.82 1.40 -3.72
C LEU A 156 14.45 1.44 -4.40
N ALA A 157 13.94 2.64 -4.70
CA ALA A 157 12.66 2.81 -5.38
C ALA A 157 12.69 2.21 -6.79
N LYS A 158 13.79 2.41 -7.52
CA LYS A 158 14.01 1.80 -8.84
C LYS A 158 14.05 0.28 -8.74
N ALA A 159 14.86 -0.27 -7.83
CA ALA A 159 15.00 -1.72 -7.65
C ALA A 159 13.66 -2.39 -7.26
N ALA A 160 12.94 -1.81 -6.31
CA ALA A 160 11.62 -2.30 -5.91
C ALA A 160 10.61 -2.25 -7.06
N SER A 161 10.64 -1.17 -7.85
CA SER A 161 9.78 -1.00 -9.03
C SER A 161 10.09 -2.02 -10.11
N GLN A 162 11.36 -2.32 -10.38
CA GLN A 162 11.76 -3.36 -11.33
C GLN A 162 11.30 -4.74 -10.87
N GLN A 163 11.48 -5.05 -9.59
CA GLN A 163 11.05 -6.33 -9.02
C GLN A 163 9.53 -6.53 -9.14
N VAL A 164 8.75 -5.47 -8.94
CA VAL A 164 7.29 -5.50 -9.13
C VAL A 164 6.91 -5.69 -10.61
N ALA A 165 7.65 -5.06 -11.53
CA ALA A 165 7.39 -5.20 -12.96
C ALA A 165 7.69 -6.62 -13.48
N GLU A 166 8.68 -7.31 -12.88
CA GLU A 166 9.07 -8.68 -13.21
C GLU A 166 8.14 -9.71 -12.58
N ASN A 167 7.65 -9.46 -11.36
CA ASN A 167 6.81 -10.38 -10.58
C ASN A 167 5.56 -9.66 -10.03
N PRO A 168 4.63 -9.24 -10.90
CA PRO A 168 3.45 -8.50 -10.49
C PRO A 168 2.52 -9.34 -9.62
N GLY A 169 2.03 -8.72 -8.53
CA GLY A 169 1.16 -9.36 -7.56
C GLY A 169 1.88 -10.20 -6.49
N GLU A 170 3.11 -10.65 -6.76
CA GLU A 170 3.85 -11.55 -5.87
C GLU A 170 4.93 -10.84 -5.04
N ALA A 171 5.66 -9.88 -5.63
CA ALA A 171 6.80 -9.24 -4.97
C ALA A 171 6.36 -8.27 -3.86
N TYR A 172 5.83 -7.12 -4.23
CA TYR A 172 5.40 -6.06 -3.31
C TYR A 172 4.03 -5.55 -3.72
N ASN A 173 2.99 -5.89 -2.95
CA ASN A 173 1.63 -5.49 -3.27
C ASN A 173 0.85 -4.99 -2.04
N PRO A 174 0.53 -3.69 -1.97
CA PRO A 174 0.88 -2.65 -2.92
C PRO A 174 2.35 -2.21 -2.86
N LEU A 175 2.88 -1.67 -3.96
CA LEU A 175 4.09 -0.84 -3.94
C LEU A 175 3.65 0.61 -3.71
N PHE A 176 4.19 1.25 -2.69
CA PHE A 176 3.84 2.61 -2.33
C PHE A 176 5.07 3.53 -2.44
N LEU A 177 5.11 4.38 -3.46
CA LEU A 177 6.20 5.33 -3.69
C LEU A 177 5.82 6.69 -3.11
N TYR A 178 6.63 7.22 -2.19
CA TYR A 178 6.35 8.53 -1.61
C TYR A 178 7.60 9.40 -1.56
N GLY A 179 7.37 10.73 -1.45
CA GLY A 179 8.44 11.71 -1.42
C GLY A 179 8.03 13.01 -2.10
N GLY A 180 8.86 14.03 -2.04
CA GLY A 180 8.60 15.36 -2.56
C GLY A 180 8.22 15.40 -4.05
N VAL A 181 7.79 16.56 -4.51
CA VAL A 181 7.41 16.79 -5.92
C VAL A 181 8.67 16.74 -6.81
N GLY A 182 8.52 16.18 -8.03
CA GLY A 182 9.60 16.15 -9.03
C GLY A 182 10.66 15.07 -8.81
N LEU A 183 10.51 14.17 -7.84
CA LEU A 183 11.50 13.13 -7.52
C LEU A 183 11.41 11.86 -8.39
N GLY A 184 10.51 11.82 -9.38
CA GLY A 184 10.40 10.73 -10.33
C GLY A 184 9.43 9.61 -9.96
N LYS A 185 8.54 9.80 -8.97
CA LYS A 185 7.50 8.82 -8.59
C LYS A 185 6.64 8.40 -9.78
N THR A 186 6.07 9.36 -10.48
CA THR A 186 5.25 9.15 -11.70
C THR A 186 6.05 8.47 -12.80
N HIS A 187 7.34 8.81 -12.96
CA HIS A 187 8.22 8.16 -13.93
C HIS A 187 8.37 6.67 -13.64
N LEU A 188 8.73 6.30 -12.39
CA LEU A 188 8.86 4.90 -11.99
C LEU A 188 7.55 4.13 -12.14
N MET A 189 6.43 4.74 -11.79
CA MET A 189 5.10 4.13 -11.98
C MET A 189 4.83 3.79 -13.45
N HIS A 190 5.08 4.72 -14.37
CA HIS A 190 4.96 4.47 -15.80
C HIS A 190 5.97 3.44 -16.31
N ALA A 191 7.21 3.46 -15.79
CA ALA A 191 8.23 2.50 -16.16
C ALA A 191 7.81 1.06 -15.81
N VAL A 192 7.20 0.87 -14.63
CA VAL A 192 6.62 -0.43 -14.26
C VAL A 192 5.54 -0.86 -15.24
N GLY A 193 4.57 0.01 -15.51
CA GLY A 193 3.47 -0.30 -16.44
C GLY A 193 3.97 -0.63 -17.84
N ASN A 194 4.93 0.13 -18.37
CA ASN A 194 5.53 -0.12 -19.67
C ASN A 194 6.29 -1.46 -19.71
N MET A 195 7.04 -1.79 -18.67
CA MET A 195 7.77 -3.05 -18.58
C MET A 195 6.81 -4.24 -18.46
N MET A 196 5.74 -4.13 -17.65
CA MET A 196 4.71 -5.15 -17.55
C MET A 196 4.04 -5.42 -18.91
N LEU A 197 3.65 -4.38 -19.67
CA LEU A 197 3.06 -4.55 -21.00
C LEU A 197 4.04 -5.12 -22.01
N LYS A 198 5.34 -4.86 -21.84
CA LYS A 198 6.39 -5.46 -22.70
C LYS A 198 6.51 -6.97 -22.46
N HIS A 199 6.39 -7.43 -21.20
CA HIS A 199 6.47 -8.85 -20.84
C HIS A 199 5.12 -9.57 -21.04
N HIS A 200 4.02 -8.87 -20.77
CA HIS A 200 2.64 -9.38 -20.85
C HIS A 200 1.77 -8.43 -21.67
N PRO A 201 1.82 -8.50 -23.01
CA PRO A 201 1.11 -7.58 -23.91
C PRO A 201 -0.43 -7.59 -23.75
N ASP A 202 -0.97 -8.69 -23.25
CA ASP A 202 -2.41 -8.86 -22.97
C ASP A 202 -2.84 -8.37 -21.61
N ALA A 203 -1.91 -7.93 -20.74
CA ALA A 203 -2.22 -7.47 -19.40
C ALA A 203 -3.01 -6.16 -19.43
N LYS A 204 -4.00 -6.07 -18.54
CA LYS A 204 -4.83 -4.88 -18.35
C LYS A 204 -4.19 -3.95 -17.34
N VAL A 205 -3.27 -3.12 -17.81
CA VAL A 205 -2.55 -2.12 -17.00
C VAL A 205 -3.19 -0.77 -17.22
N VAL A 206 -3.56 -0.08 -16.16
CA VAL A 206 -4.15 1.28 -16.24
C VAL A 206 -3.46 2.21 -15.28
N TYR A 207 -3.00 3.35 -15.82
CA TYR A 207 -2.51 4.50 -15.07
C TYR A 207 -3.59 5.58 -14.99
N LEU A 208 -3.77 6.14 -13.79
CA LEU A 208 -4.65 7.28 -13.57
C LEU A 208 -4.25 8.09 -12.32
N HIS A 209 -4.53 9.38 -12.35
CA HIS A 209 -4.53 10.20 -11.13
C HIS A 209 -5.73 9.87 -10.25
N SER A 210 -5.58 9.95 -8.95
CA SER A 210 -6.67 9.71 -7.99
C SER A 210 -7.91 10.58 -8.23
N GLU A 211 -7.73 11.82 -8.69
CA GLU A 211 -8.84 12.71 -9.08
C GLU A 211 -9.66 12.14 -10.24
N ARG A 212 -9.00 11.49 -11.21
CA ARG A 212 -9.68 10.86 -12.35
C ARG A 212 -10.51 9.65 -11.90
N PHE A 213 -9.99 8.86 -10.96
CA PHE A 213 -10.75 7.78 -10.32
C PHE A 213 -12.04 8.32 -9.68
N VAL A 214 -11.93 9.39 -8.89
CA VAL A 214 -13.08 10.08 -8.27
C VAL A 214 -14.06 10.58 -9.33
N GLY A 215 -13.56 11.20 -10.39
CA GLY A 215 -14.38 11.68 -11.50
C GLY A 215 -15.14 10.56 -12.22
N HIS A 216 -14.50 9.42 -12.46
CA HIS A 216 -15.15 8.24 -13.05
C HIS A 216 -16.24 7.68 -12.13
N MET A 217 -15.97 7.61 -10.83
CA MET A 217 -16.94 7.16 -9.84
C MET A 217 -18.18 8.08 -9.78
N ILE A 218 -17.98 9.41 -9.74
CA ILE A 218 -19.07 10.37 -9.74
C ILE A 218 -19.94 10.23 -11.00
N LYS A 219 -19.32 10.13 -12.17
CA LYS A 219 -20.02 9.90 -13.43
C LYS A 219 -20.81 8.59 -13.40
N ALA A 220 -20.20 7.51 -12.89
CA ALA A 220 -20.87 6.22 -12.77
C ALA A 220 -22.11 6.29 -11.85
N LEU A 221 -22.03 7.00 -10.72
CA LEU A 221 -23.15 7.23 -9.82
C LEU A 221 -24.27 8.04 -10.50
N GLN A 222 -23.92 9.12 -11.20
CA GLN A 222 -24.90 9.96 -11.92
C GLN A 222 -25.66 9.21 -13.00
N HIS A 223 -25.05 8.18 -13.59
CA HIS A 223 -25.65 7.41 -14.70
C HIS A 223 -26.13 6.01 -14.26
N ASN A 224 -26.22 5.74 -12.97
CA ASN A 224 -26.59 4.42 -12.41
C ASN A 224 -25.73 3.26 -12.95
N ALA A 225 -24.45 3.53 -13.24
CA ALA A 225 -23.50 2.57 -13.83
C ALA A 225 -22.39 2.17 -12.85
N ILE A 226 -22.65 2.23 -11.55
CA ILE A 226 -21.64 1.93 -10.53
C ILE A 226 -21.13 0.48 -10.59
N ASP A 227 -21.98 -0.47 -10.99
CA ASP A 227 -21.60 -1.86 -11.12
C ASP A 227 -20.60 -2.06 -12.30
N ALA A 228 -20.84 -1.36 -13.41
CA ALA A 228 -19.90 -1.36 -14.55
C ALA A 228 -18.55 -0.74 -14.16
N PHE A 229 -18.55 0.33 -13.37
CA PHE A 229 -17.36 0.94 -12.80
C PHE A 229 -16.58 -0.07 -11.92
N LYS A 230 -17.26 -0.73 -10.99
CA LYS A 230 -16.64 -1.75 -10.11
C LYS A 230 -16.08 -2.92 -10.92
N GLN A 231 -16.83 -3.42 -11.89
CA GLN A 231 -16.39 -4.51 -12.77
C GLN A 231 -15.17 -4.12 -13.58
N TYR A 232 -15.13 -2.91 -14.12
CA TYR A 232 -13.97 -2.41 -14.89
C TYR A 232 -12.70 -2.39 -14.04
N TYR A 233 -12.71 -1.67 -12.90
CA TYR A 233 -11.52 -1.54 -12.07
C TYR A 233 -11.06 -2.86 -11.45
N ARG A 234 -11.99 -3.74 -11.06
CA ARG A 234 -11.66 -5.07 -10.51
C ARG A 234 -11.17 -6.06 -11.55
N SER A 235 -11.33 -5.77 -12.83
CA SER A 235 -10.84 -6.62 -13.94
C SER A 235 -9.40 -6.28 -14.38
N LEU A 236 -8.75 -5.30 -13.75
CA LEU A 236 -7.40 -4.89 -14.08
C LEU A 236 -6.38 -5.88 -13.50
N ASP A 237 -5.33 -6.17 -14.26
CA ASP A 237 -4.18 -6.95 -13.79
C ASP A 237 -3.19 -6.07 -13.02
N CYS A 238 -3.13 -4.78 -13.38
CA CYS A 238 -2.34 -3.79 -12.65
C CYS A 238 -3.04 -2.42 -12.62
N MET A 239 -3.12 -1.85 -11.42
CA MET A 239 -3.68 -0.51 -11.19
C MET A 239 -2.59 0.42 -10.65
N LEU A 240 -2.32 1.48 -11.41
CA LEU A 240 -1.34 2.51 -11.11
C LEU A 240 -2.09 3.80 -10.76
N ILE A 241 -2.09 4.19 -9.48
CA ILE A 241 -2.79 5.41 -9.02
C ILE A 241 -1.79 6.42 -8.48
N ASP A 242 -1.77 7.56 -9.15
CA ASP A 242 -0.90 8.69 -8.81
C ASP A 242 -1.59 9.66 -7.86
N ASP A 243 -0.81 10.22 -6.94
CA ASP A 243 -1.20 11.31 -6.04
C ASP A 243 -2.41 10.97 -5.15
N ILE A 244 -2.32 9.90 -4.35
CA ILE A 244 -3.43 9.43 -3.52
C ILE A 244 -3.86 10.42 -2.43
N GLN A 245 -3.03 11.43 -2.11
CA GLN A 245 -3.40 12.50 -1.17
C GLN A 245 -4.68 13.25 -1.60
N PHE A 246 -5.04 13.24 -2.88
CA PHE A 246 -6.28 13.84 -3.36
C PHE A 246 -7.56 13.09 -2.96
N PHE A 247 -7.45 11.88 -2.39
CA PHE A 247 -8.59 11.24 -1.73
C PHE A 247 -8.93 11.88 -0.38
N ALA A 248 -8.01 12.63 0.24
CA ALA A 248 -8.20 13.24 1.56
C ALA A 248 -9.51 14.04 1.64
N GLY A 249 -10.30 13.81 2.69
CA GLY A 249 -11.58 14.49 2.92
C GLY A 249 -12.73 14.06 1.99
N LYS A 250 -12.55 13.05 1.12
CA LYS A 250 -13.57 12.56 0.18
C LYS A 250 -14.06 11.16 0.61
N GLU A 251 -14.80 11.06 1.71
CA GLU A 251 -15.20 9.80 2.36
C GLU A 251 -15.80 8.77 1.40
N ARG A 252 -16.81 9.13 0.59
CA ARG A 252 -17.41 8.19 -0.37
C ARG A 252 -16.43 7.66 -1.40
N SER A 253 -15.49 8.49 -1.83
CA SER A 253 -14.45 8.08 -2.80
C SER A 253 -13.43 7.17 -2.14
N GLN A 254 -13.10 7.41 -0.90
CA GLN A 254 -12.22 6.55 -0.12
C GLN A 254 -12.88 5.18 0.12
N GLU A 255 -14.19 5.13 0.41
CA GLU A 255 -14.93 3.89 0.59
C GLU A 255 -14.91 3.02 -0.68
N GLU A 256 -15.28 3.58 -1.83
CA GLU A 256 -15.29 2.82 -3.10
C GLU A 256 -13.87 2.44 -3.54
N PHE A 257 -12.89 3.32 -3.29
CA PHE A 257 -11.50 3.00 -3.53
C PHE A 257 -11.03 1.84 -2.65
N PHE A 258 -11.37 1.84 -1.37
CA PHE A 258 -11.05 0.76 -0.43
C PHE A 258 -11.59 -0.59 -0.89
N HIS A 259 -12.84 -0.64 -1.35
CA HIS A 259 -13.44 -1.88 -1.86
C HIS A 259 -12.78 -2.36 -3.16
N THR A 260 -12.44 -1.44 -4.05
CA THR A 260 -11.72 -1.76 -5.30
C THR A 260 -10.31 -2.27 -5.02
N PHE A 261 -9.60 -1.58 -4.13
CA PHE A 261 -8.27 -1.90 -3.68
C PHE A 261 -8.19 -3.30 -3.06
N ASN A 262 -9.10 -3.61 -2.12
CA ASN A 262 -9.13 -4.95 -1.51
C ASN A 262 -9.45 -6.04 -2.53
N ALA A 263 -10.40 -5.82 -3.43
CA ALA A 263 -10.74 -6.80 -4.46
C ALA A 263 -9.55 -7.11 -5.40
N LEU A 264 -8.75 -6.11 -5.74
CA LEU A 264 -7.53 -6.30 -6.53
C LEU A 264 -6.46 -7.06 -5.74
N LEU A 265 -6.22 -6.70 -4.48
CA LEU A 265 -5.26 -7.42 -3.63
C LEU A 265 -5.64 -8.89 -3.43
N GLU A 266 -6.91 -9.16 -3.13
CA GLU A 266 -7.43 -10.52 -2.96
C GLU A 266 -7.34 -11.35 -4.26
N GLY A 267 -7.46 -10.68 -5.41
CA GLY A 267 -7.27 -11.29 -6.72
C GLY A 267 -5.80 -11.48 -7.13
N GLY A 268 -4.84 -11.05 -6.30
CA GLY A 268 -3.42 -11.11 -6.64
C GLY A 268 -2.99 -10.10 -7.72
N HIS A 269 -3.84 -9.11 -8.01
CA HIS A 269 -3.54 -8.07 -9.01
C HIS A 269 -2.63 -6.99 -8.43
N GLN A 270 -1.70 -6.49 -9.23
CA GLN A 270 -0.72 -5.50 -8.77
C GLN A 270 -1.34 -4.13 -8.56
N ILE A 271 -1.00 -3.50 -7.44
CA ILE A 271 -1.33 -2.10 -7.16
C ILE A 271 -0.04 -1.32 -6.91
N ILE A 272 0.07 -0.15 -7.55
CA ILE A 272 1.13 0.81 -7.28
C ILE A 272 0.49 2.16 -6.97
N LEU A 273 0.93 2.78 -5.90
CA LEU A 273 0.41 4.06 -5.41
C LEU A 273 1.54 5.07 -5.28
N THR A 274 1.26 6.33 -5.54
CA THR A 274 2.17 7.41 -5.17
C THR A 274 1.54 8.41 -4.20
N CYS A 275 2.40 9.08 -3.43
CA CYS A 275 2.02 10.15 -2.52
C CYS A 275 3.15 11.17 -2.38
N ASP A 276 2.82 12.38 -1.93
CA ASP A 276 3.82 13.42 -1.61
C ASP A 276 4.50 13.18 -0.25
N ARG A 277 3.90 12.34 0.62
CA ARG A 277 4.37 12.04 1.98
C ARG A 277 4.01 10.61 2.39
N TYR A 278 4.51 10.20 3.55
CA TYR A 278 4.23 8.89 4.11
C TYR A 278 2.70 8.69 4.37
N PRO A 279 2.13 7.49 4.11
CA PRO A 279 0.67 7.28 4.21
C PRO A 279 0.05 7.67 5.54
N LYS A 280 0.76 7.46 6.66
CA LYS A 280 0.26 7.81 8.00
C LYS A 280 0.23 9.31 8.25
N GLU A 281 0.96 10.09 7.48
CA GLU A 281 1.06 11.56 7.59
C GLU A 281 0.07 12.30 6.69
N VAL A 282 -0.75 11.56 5.93
CA VAL A 282 -1.77 12.16 5.08
C VAL A 282 -3.03 12.39 5.89
N ASP A 283 -3.26 13.66 6.26
CA ASP A 283 -4.48 14.06 6.96
C ASP A 283 -5.71 13.86 6.07
N GLY A 284 -6.83 13.45 6.68
CA GLY A 284 -8.10 13.25 5.96
C GLY A 284 -8.20 11.95 5.15
N LEU A 285 -7.18 11.07 5.21
CA LEU A 285 -7.32 9.68 4.78
C LEU A 285 -7.85 8.82 5.93
N GLU A 286 -8.79 7.93 5.62
CA GLU A 286 -9.32 6.96 6.57
C GLU A 286 -8.23 6.00 7.07
N GLU A 287 -8.28 5.66 8.35
CA GLU A 287 -7.27 4.80 9.00
C GLU A 287 -7.17 3.42 8.34
N ARG A 288 -8.30 2.88 7.88
CA ARG A 288 -8.33 1.60 7.15
C ARG A 288 -7.53 1.64 5.84
N LEU A 289 -7.55 2.76 5.08
CA LEU A 289 -6.74 2.95 3.88
C LEU A 289 -5.27 3.12 4.24
N ARG A 290 -4.96 3.97 5.23
CA ARG A 290 -3.59 4.18 5.70
C ARG A 290 -2.92 2.87 6.15
N SER A 291 -3.66 2.03 6.85
CA SER A 291 -3.19 0.70 7.27
C SER A 291 -2.89 -0.20 6.07
N ARG A 292 -3.79 -0.23 5.07
CA ARG A 292 -3.64 -1.05 3.86
C ARG A 292 -2.49 -0.60 2.96
N PHE A 293 -2.25 0.70 2.83
CA PHE A 293 -1.13 1.23 2.05
C PHE A 293 0.23 0.83 2.65
N GLY A 294 0.31 0.70 3.97
CA GLY A 294 1.50 0.22 4.66
C GLY A 294 1.69 -1.29 4.63
N TRP A 295 0.73 -2.07 4.10
CA TRP A 295 0.79 -3.53 4.12
C TRP A 295 1.79 -4.12 3.12
N GLY A 296 1.98 -3.44 1.98
CA GLY A 296 3.01 -3.78 1.00
C GLY A 296 4.37 -3.17 1.33
N LEU A 297 5.01 -2.60 0.32
CA LEU A 297 6.31 -1.95 0.48
C LEU A 297 6.19 -0.43 0.29
N PRO A 298 6.21 0.38 1.35
CA PRO A 298 6.37 1.83 1.23
C PRO A 298 7.85 2.17 1.00
N VAL A 299 8.14 2.90 -0.08
CA VAL A 299 9.50 3.34 -0.45
C VAL A 299 9.55 4.84 -0.55
N CYS A 300 10.45 5.45 0.22
CA CYS A 300 10.75 6.87 0.14
C CYS A 300 11.65 7.16 -1.06
N ILE A 301 11.36 8.23 -1.79
CA ILE A 301 12.27 8.83 -2.78
C ILE A 301 12.70 10.18 -2.23
N GLU A 302 13.98 10.28 -1.90
CA GLU A 302 14.57 11.50 -1.34
C GLU A 302 15.08 12.43 -2.44
N PRO A 303 15.25 13.73 -2.15
CA PRO A 303 15.87 14.64 -3.06
C PRO A 303 17.27 14.16 -3.48
N PRO A 304 17.66 14.31 -4.76
CA PRO A 304 18.97 13.90 -5.23
C PRO A 304 20.08 14.71 -4.54
N GLU A 305 21.19 14.04 -4.23
CA GLU A 305 22.40 14.69 -3.76
C GLU A 305 22.91 15.71 -4.82
N LEU A 306 23.72 16.68 -4.40
CA LEU A 306 24.26 17.73 -5.29
C LEU A 306 24.99 17.18 -6.53
N GLU A 307 25.51 15.96 -6.43
CA GLU A 307 26.23 15.28 -7.52
C GLU A 307 25.28 14.72 -8.62
N THR A 308 23.99 14.62 -8.33
CA THR A 308 23.00 14.02 -9.24
C THR A 308 22.06 15.07 -9.85
N ARG A 309 22.24 16.36 -9.48
CA ARG A 309 21.57 17.50 -10.08
C ARG A 309 22.33 17.98 -11.32
#